data_65b0c257d55cb559baeb497b09d57672
#
_entry.id   65b0c257d55cb559baeb497b09d57672
#
_cell.length_a   1.000
_cell.length_b   1.000
_cell.length_c   1.000
_cell.angle_alpha   90.00
_cell.angle_beta   90.00
_cell.angle_gamma   90.00
#
_symmetry.space_group_name_H-M   'P 1'
#
loop_
_entity.id
_entity.type
_entity.pdbx_description
1 polymer ?
#
loop_
_entity_poly.entity_id
_entity_poly.type
_entity_poly.pdbx_seq_one_letter_code
_entity_poly.pdbx_strand_id
1 'polypeptide(L)'
;MKEFKGFPKGYCEGLVDMKSFWRHSIACGVIGKHLAQKTKMMNAEKFYLLGMLHDMGSLVLYNKLPELSMEILVRCKENKENLSDVEVELLGMSHARIGSYLMKEWGLPQNIYEPVAFHHQPLQACMFAKET
;
A
#
# COMPACT_ATOMS: atom_id res chain seq x y z
N MET A 1 20.90 5.14 -1.49
CA MET A 1 19.59 4.66 -1.92
C MET A 1 19.67 4.24 -3.38
N LYS A 2 19.35 2.99 -3.67
CA LYS A 2 19.34 2.55 -5.07
C LYS A 2 18.22 3.27 -5.80
N GLU A 3 18.54 3.84 -6.95
CA GLU A 3 17.52 4.41 -7.81
C GLU A 3 16.47 3.34 -8.18
N PHE A 4 15.22 3.73 -8.09
CA PHE A 4 14.13 2.88 -8.55
C PHE A 4 14.17 2.83 -10.08
N LYS A 5 14.66 1.72 -10.62
CA LYS A 5 14.84 1.54 -12.07
C LYS A 5 13.57 1.09 -12.81
N GLY A 6 12.42 1.13 -12.14
CA GLY A 6 11.19 0.60 -12.69
C GLY A 6 11.13 -0.93 -12.64
N PHE A 7 10.05 -1.49 -13.15
CA PHE A 7 9.88 -2.94 -13.18
C PHE A 7 10.61 -3.54 -14.37
N PRO A 8 11.19 -4.73 -14.20
CA PRO A 8 11.69 -5.47 -15.35
C PRO A 8 10.57 -5.63 -16.38
N LYS A 9 10.88 -5.32 -17.64
CA LYS A 9 9.92 -5.54 -18.73
C LYS A 9 9.51 -7.01 -18.76
N GLY A 10 8.21 -7.26 -18.80
CA GLY A 10 7.65 -8.60 -18.90
C GLY A 10 7.08 -9.16 -17.59
N TYR A 11 7.40 -8.59 -16.44
CA TYR A 11 6.79 -9.02 -15.19
C TYR A 11 5.46 -8.30 -14.96
N CYS A 12 4.42 -9.07 -14.68
CA CYS A 12 3.07 -8.56 -14.39
C CYS A 12 2.44 -7.76 -15.53
N GLU A 13 3.01 -7.81 -16.77
CA GLU A 13 2.37 -7.19 -17.93
C GLU A 13 0.97 -7.78 -18.12
N GLY A 14 -0.02 -6.92 -18.31
CA GLY A 14 -1.42 -7.31 -18.45
C GLY A 14 -2.15 -7.57 -17.14
N LEU A 15 -1.45 -7.68 -16.01
CA LEU A 15 -2.05 -7.84 -14.68
C LEU A 15 -1.97 -6.58 -13.85
N VAL A 16 -0.90 -5.80 -14.02
CA VAL A 16 -0.69 -4.53 -13.34
C VAL A 16 -0.39 -3.47 -14.38
N ASP A 17 -1.24 -2.44 -14.42
CA ASP A 17 -0.97 -1.25 -15.20
C ASP A 17 -0.36 -0.20 -14.27
N MET A 18 0.93 0.11 -14.47
CA MET A 18 1.66 1.07 -13.63
C MET A 18 1.07 2.46 -13.69
N LYS A 19 0.55 2.85 -14.84
CA LYS A 19 -0.11 4.15 -14.99
C LYS A 19 -1.36 4.22 -14.11
N SER A 20 -2.17 3.17 -14.11
CA SER A 20 -3.35 3.06 -13.24
C SER A 20 -2.97 3.00 -11.77
N PHE A 21 -1.90 2.29 -11.44
CA PHE A 21 -1.38 2.22 -10.07
C PHE A 21 -1.04 3.63 -9.53
N TRP A 22 -0.26 4.39 -10.27
CA TRP A 22 0.13 5.75 -9.87
C TRP A 22 -1.05 6.71 -9.84
N ARG A 23 -1.98 6.60 -10.80
CA ARG A 23 -3.23 7.38 -10.78
C ARG A 23 -4.05 7.12 -9.53
N HIS A 24 -4.17 5.86 -9.14
CA HIS A 24 -4.86 5.46 -7.91
C HIS A 24 -4.19 6.08 -6.69
N SER A 25 -2.88 5.97 -6.59
CA SER A 25 -2.11 6.54 -5.46
C SER A 25 -2.27 8.05 -5.36
N ILE A 26 -2.15 8.76 -6.47
CA ILE A 26 -2.32 10.21 -6.52
C ILE A 26 -3.75 10.60 -6.16
N ALA A 27 -4.74 9.90 -6.72
CA ALA A 27 -6.15 10.16 -6.42
C ALA A 27 -6.45 9.96 -4.94
N CYS A 28 -5.94 8.89 -4.33
CA CYS A 28 -6.07 8.65 -2.90
C CYS A 28 -5.45 9.78 -2.06
N GLY A 29 -4.29 10.27 -2.48
CA GLY A 29 -3.62 11.39 -1.82
C GLY A 29 -4.44 12.68 -1.89
N VAL A 30 -4.91 13.02 -3.07
CA VAL A 30 -5.72 14.23 -3.30
C VAL A 30 -7.04 14.17 -2.53
N ILE A 31 -7.75 13.04 -2.61
CA ILE A 31 -9.02 12.85 -1.90
C ILE A 31 -8.80 12.89 -0.39
N GLY A 32 -7.77 12.22 0.11
CA GLY A 32 -7.43 12.22 1.53
C GLY A 32 -7.16 13.62 2.07
N LYS A 33 -6.36 14.40 1.35
CA LYS A 33 -6.09 15.79 1.69
C LYS A 33 -7.37 16.64 1.69
N HIS A 34 -8.18 16.50 0.66
CA HIS A 34 -9.42 17.26 0.51
C HIS A 34 -10.41 16.96 1.64
N LEU A 35 -10.58 15.68 1.98
CA LEU A 35 -11.44 15.27 3.10
C LEU A 35 -10.91 15.80 4.43
N ALA A 36 -9.60 15.76 4.64
CA ALA A 36 -9.00 16.30 5.85
C ALA A 36 -9.25 17.80 5.98
N GLN A 37 -9.14 18.55 4.88
CA GLN A 37 -9.44 19.99 4.87
C GLN A 37 -10.91 20.25 5.17
N LYS A 38 -11.83 19.50 4.59
CA LYS A 38 -13.27 19.65 4.81
C LYS A 38 -13.69 19.34 6.25
N THR A 39 -13.05 18.36 6.86
CA THR A 39 -13.33 17.96 8.24
C THR A 39 -12.50 18.76 9.26
N LYS A 40 -11.78 19.76 8.80
CA LYS A 40 -10.93 20.64 9.63
C LYS A 40 -9.88 19.87 10.44
N MET A 41 -9.37 18.78 9.88
CA MET A 41 -8.28 18.05 10.53
C MET A 41 -6.97 18.82 10.38
N MET A 42 -6.18 18.80 11.43
CA MET A 42 -4.85 19.40 11.39
C MET A 42 -3.94 18.59 10.46
N ASN A 43 -3.06 19.30 9.76
CA ASN A 43 -2.04 18.70 8.91
C ASN A 43 -2.63 17.86 7.74
N ALA A 44 -3.37 18.53 6.87
CA ALA A 44 -3.97 17.89 5.69
C ALA A 44 -2.93 17.26 4.75
N GLU A 45 -1.70 17.79 4.70
CA GLU A 45 -0.59 17.24 3.90
C GLU A 45 -0.24 15.81 4.32
N LYS A 46 -0.39 15.47 5.59
CA LYS A 46 -0.21 14.11 6.09
C LYS A 46 -1.13 13.13 5.38
N PHE A 47 -2.38 13.52 5.13
CA PHE A 47 -3.36 12.67 4.46
C PHE A 47 -3.08 12.52 2.98
N TYR A 48 -2.49 13.53 2.35
CA TYR A 48 -1.97 13.40 1.00
C TYR A 48 -0.86 12.35 0.94
N LEU A 49 0.10 12.43 1.84
CA LEU A 49 1.22 11.50 1.94
C LEU A 49 0.73 10.06 2.20
N LEU A 50 -0.20 9.89 3.13
CA LEU A 50 -0.80 8.58 3.43
C LEU A 50 -1.46 7.97 2.20
N GLY A 51 -2.25 8.75 1.47
CA GLY A 51 -2.92 8.28 0.26
C GLY A 51 -1.92 7.86 -0.83
N MET A 52 -0.86 8.64 -1.01
CA MET A 52 0.18 8.34 -1.98
C MET A 52 0.95 7.06 -1.63
N LEU A 53 1.21 6.82 -0.36
CA LEU A 53 2.13 5.77 0.10
C LEU A 53 1.44 4.48 0.56
N HIS A 54 0.11 4.47 0.67
CA HIS A 54 -0.58 3.34 1.30
C HIS A 54 -0.35 1.98 0.60
N ASP A 55 -0.13 1.98 -0.71
CA ASP A 55 0.10 0.76 -1.49
C ASP A 55 1.56 0.54 -1.91
N MET A 56 2.51 1.26 -1.31
CA MET A 56 3.94 1.11 -1.65
C MET A 56 4.46 -0.31 -1.43
N GLY A 57 3.88 -1.07 -0.51
CA GLY A 57 4.24 -2.47 -0.30
C GLY A 57 4.03 -3.33 -1.53
N SER A 58 3.01 -3.06 -2.33
CA SER A 58 2.79 -3.77 -3.60
C SER A 58 3.93 -3.53 -4.59
N LEU A 59 4.46 -2.31 -4.66
CA LEU A 59 5.61 -2.02 -5.53
C LEU A 59 6.85 -2.81 -5.11
N VAL A 60 7.07 -2.94 -3.81
CA VAL A 60 8.18 -3.73 -3.28
C VAL A 60 8.04 -5.20 -3.71
N LEU A 61 6.84 -5.75 -3.60
CA LEU A 61 6.55 -7.11 -4.02
C LEU A 61 6.81 -7.32 -5.52
N TYR A 62 6.31 -6.43 -6.36
CA TYR A 62 6.50 -6.52 -7.82
C TYR A 62 7.98 -6.45 -8.20
N ASN A 63 8.76 -5.66 -7.49
CA ASN A 63 10.18 -5.48 -7.78
C ASN A 63 11.06 -6.59 -7.21
N LYS A 64 10.79 -7.02 -5.98
CA LYS A 64 11.64 -7.99 -5.27
C LYS A 64 11.21 -9.43 -5.45
N LEU A 65 9.94 -9.69 -5.63
CA LEU A 65 9.37 -11.02 -5.77
C LEU A 65 8.41 -11.06 -6.99
N PRO A 66 8.91 -10.78 -8.20
CA PRO A 66 8.04 -10.66 -9.37
C PRO A 66 7.29 -11.94 -9.71
N GLU A 67 7.94 -13.10 -9.59
CA GLU A 67 7.31 -14.39 -9.91
C GLU A 67 6.17 -14.71 -8.94
N LEU A 68 6.42 -14.53 -7.65
CA LEU A 68 5.41 -14.76 -6.63
C LEU A 68 4.27 -13.73 -6.73
N SER A 69 4.60 -12.48 -7.03
CA SER A 69 3.60 -11.44 -7.28
C SER A 69 2.69 -11.79 -8.45
N MET A 70 3.27 -12.33 -9.53
CA MET A 70 2.51 -12.80 -10.69
C MET A 70 1.54 -13.92 -10.28
N GLU A 71 2.02 -14.92 -9.54
CA GLU A 71 1.20 -16.03 -9.04
C GLU A 71 0.03 -15.52 -8.20
N ILE A 72 0.29 -14.60 -7.29
CA ILE A 72 -0.74 -13.99 -6.44
C ILE A 72 -1.79 -13.27 -7.29
N LEU A 73 -1.36 -12.45 -8.23
CA LEU A 73 -2.27 -11.68 -9.08
C LEU A 73 -3.13 -12.56 -9.97
N VAL A 74 -2.54 -13.60 -10.56
CA VAL A 74 -3.27 -14.58 -11.40
C VAL A 74 -4.32 -15.30 -10.55
N ARG A 75 -3.94 -15.78 -9.38
CA ARG A 75 -4.84 -16.47 -8.47
C ARG A 75 -6.02 -15.57 -8.04
N CYS A 76 -5.76 -14.32 -7.70
CA CYS A 76 -6.81 -13.38 -7.34
C CYS A 76 -7.78 -13.12 -8.49
N LYS A 77 -7.26 -12.97 -9.70
CA LYS A 77 -8.08 -12.73 -10.89
C LYS A 77 -8.94 -13.93 -11.26
N GLU A 78 -8.35 -15.14 -11.25
CA GLU A 78 -9.06 -16.37 -11.66
C GLU A 78 -10.11 -16.81 -10.62
N ASN A 79 -9.76 -16.75 -9.35
CA ASN A 79 -10.60 -17.26 -8.25
C ASN A 79 -11.41 -16.17 -7.54
N LYS A 80 -11.27 -14.91 -7.94
CA LYS A 80 -11.93 -13.75 -7.30
C LYS A 80 -11.63 -13.69 -5.79
N GLU A 81 -10.41 -14.05 -5.40
CA GLU A 81 -9.97 -13.99 -4.02
C GLU A 81 -9.48 -12.59 -3.65
N ASN A 82 -9.52 -12.25 -2.37
CA ASN A 82 -9.02 -11.00 -1.85
C ASN A 82 -7.49 -10.99 -1.89
N LEU A 83 -6.91 -9.92 -2.44
CA LEU A 83 -5.47 -9.78 -2.63
C LEU A 83 -4.69 -9.93 -1.30
N SER A 84 -5.13 -9.22 -0.26
CA SER A 84 -4.46 -9.28 1.05
C SER A 84 -4.46 -10.69 1.65
N ASP A 85 -5.57 -11.42 1.51
CA ASP A 85 -5.70 -12.78 2.03
C ASP A 85 -4.72 -13.72 1.33
N VAL A 86 -4.61 -13.63 0.01
CA VAL A 86 -3.67 -14.45 -0.78
C VAL A 86 -2.22 -14.10 -0.44
N GLU A 87 -1.92 -12.82 -0.28
CA GLU A 87 -0.60 -12.38 0.14
C GLU A 87 -0.20 -12.98 1.49
N VAL A 88 -1.09 -12.93 2.48
CA VAL A 88 -0.83 -13.50 3.81
C VAL A 88 -0.62 -15.01 3.72
N GLU A 89 -1.41 -15.70 2.92
CA GLU A 89 -1.29 -17.15 2.74
C GLU A 89 0.05 -17.54 2.11
N LEU A 90 0.49 -16.85 1.06
CA LEU A 90 1.69 -17.22 0.31
C LEU A 90 2.98 -16.58 0.82
N LEU A 91 2.88 -15.40 1.44
CA LEU A 91 4.03 -14.62 1.90
C LEU A 91 4.16 -14.54 3.42
N GLY A 92 3.07 -14.79 4.15
CA GLY A 92 3.00 -14.58 5.59
C GLY A 92 2.64 -13.16 6.00
N MET A 93 2.60 -12.20 5.07
CA MET A 93 2.19 -10.83 5.35
C MET A 93 1.61 -10.16 4.11
N SER A 94 0.73 -9.17 4.32
CA SER A 94 0.12 -8.41 3.24
C SER A 94 1.04 -7.28 2.75
N HIS A 95 0.73 -6.72 1.56
CA HIS A 95 1.42 -5.53 1.05
C HIS A 95 1.29 -4.34 2.01
N ALA A 96 0.19 -4.25 2.76
CA ALA A 96 -0.01 -3.20 3.77
C ALA A 96 1.07 -3.26 4.85
N ARG A 97 1.36 -4.45 5.37
CA ARG A 97 2.41 -4.67 6.36
C ARG A 97 3.79 -4.39 5.80
N ILE A 98 4.06 -4.85 4.59
CA ILE A 98 5.34 -4.61 3.91
C ILE A 98 5.57 -3.11 3.73
N GLY A 99 4.58 -2.38 3.25
CA GLY A 99 4.66 -0.93 3.10
C GLY A 99 4.90 -0.21 4.41
N SER A 100 4.23 -0.65 5.47
CA SER A 100 4.39 -0.10 6.82
C SER A 100 5.82 -0.29 7.35
N TYR A 101 6.38 -1.48 7.21
CA TYR A 101 7.77 -1.76 7.61
C TYR A 101 8.76 -0.90 6.82
N LEU A 102 8.54 -0.75 5.51
CA LEU A 102 9.38 0.10 4.67
C LEU A 102 9.38 1.55 5.16
N MET A 103 8.21 2.08 5.45
CA MET A 103 8.07 3.45 5.94
C MET A 103 8.73 3.63 7.31
N LYS A 104 8.62 2.64 8.19
CA LYS A 104 9.29 2.64 9.48
C LYS A 104 10.81 2.66 9.31
N GLU A 105 11.35 1.85 8.40
CA GLU A 105 12.78 1.83 8.09
C GLU A 105 13.24 3.18 7.49
N TRP A 106 12.39 3.87 6.76
CA TRP A 106 12.69 5.21 6.25
C TRP A 106 12.63 6.31 7.31
N GLY A 107 12.29 5.97 8.55
CA GLY A 107 12.21 6.93 9.63
C GLY A 107 10.92 7.73 9.67
N LEU A 108 9.88 7.30 8.96
CA LEU A 108 8.58 7.97 9.03
C LEU A 108 7.92 7.70 10.40
N PRO A 109 7.17 8.68 10.94
CA PRO A 109 6.57 8.53 12.25
C PRO A 109 5.43 7.51 12.27
N GLN A 110 5.12 7.00 13.45
CA GLN A 110 4.10 5.98 13.67
C GLN A 110 2.74 6.39 13.12
N ASN A 111 2.38 7.66 13.22
CA ASN A 111 1.10 8.16 12.71
C ASN A 111 1.02 8.18 11.17
N ILE A 112 2.10 7.81 10.47
CA ILE A 112 2.14 7.57 9.03
C ILE A 112 2.16 6.07 8.75
N TYR A 113 3.11 5.29 9.31
CA TYR A 113 3.23 3.89 8.93
C TYR A 113 2.14 2.99 9.54
N GLU A 114 1.59 3.33 10.69
CA GLU A 114 0.55 2.51 11.32
C GLU A 114 -0.78 2.50 10.53
N PRO A 115 -1.32 3.65 10.10
CA PRO A 115 -2.50 3.64 9.23
C PRO A 115 -2.29 2.84 7.94
N VAL A 116 -1.09 2.87 7.38
CA VAL A 116 -0.77 2.07 6.19
C VAL A 116 -0.84 0.57 6.50
N ALA A 117 -0.31 0.14 7.64
CA ALA A 117 -0.35 -1.25 8.07
C ALA A 117 -1.78 -1.80 8.16
N PHE A 118 -2.72 -0.97 8.56
CA PHE A 118 -4.10 -1.38 8.82
C PHE A 118 -5.11 -0.86 7.80
N HIS A 119 -4.67 -0.38 6.63
CA HIS A 119 -5.61 0.24 5.68
C HIS A 119 -6.66 -0.75 5.13
N HIS A 120 -6.39 -2.06 5.14
CA HIS A 120 -7.37 -3.08 4.82
C HIS A 120 -8.13 -3.61 6.05
N GLN A 121 -7.73 -3.20 7.26
CA GLN A 121 -8.33 -3.61 8.53
C GLN A 121 -8.43 -2.42 9.48
N PRO A 122 -9.18 -1.36 9.11
CA PRO A 122 -9.18 -0.09 9.85
C PRO A 122 -9.69 -0.22 11.28
N LEU A 123 -10.53 -1.21 11.57
CA LEU A 123 -11.03 -1.43 12.94
C LEU A 123 -9.92 -1.83 13.90
N GLN A 124 -8.91 -2.55 13.43
CA GLN A 124 -7.73 -2.90 14.25
C GLN A 124 -6.92 -1.66 14.61
N ALA A 125 -6.73 -0.73 13.66
CA ALA A 125 -6.08 0.54 13.93
C ALA A 125 -6.82 1.35 15.00
N CYS A 126 -8.14 1.37 14.95
CA CYS A 126 -8.98 2.03 15.96
C CYS A 126 -8.81 1.44 17.35
N MET A 127 -8.58 0.14 17.47
CA MET A 127 -8.33 -0.52 18.75
C MET A 127 -7.02 -0.04 19.39
N PHE A 128 -5.97 0.11 18.58
CA PHE A 128 -4.70 0.64 19.06
C PHE A 128 -4.79 2.13 19.43
N ALA A 129 -5.53 2.90 18.68
CA ALA A 129 -5.74 4.32 18.98
C ALA A 129 -6.43 4.58 20.31
N LYS A 130 -7.25 3.65 20.79
CA LYS A 130 -7.94 3.74 22.08
C LYS A 130 -7.05 3.40 23.27
N GLU A 131 -5.95 2.71 23.04
CA GLU A 131 -5.00 2.29 24.09
C GLU A 131 -3.89 3.31 24.30
N THR A 132 -3.77 4.28 23.42
CA THR A 132 -2.83 5.40 23.53
C THR A 132 -3.56 6.64 23.93
#